data_71c471edd1c3a6729a9c2d552dfaebcd
#
_entry.id   71c471edd1c3a6729a9c2d552dfaebcd
#
_cell.length_a   1.000
_cell.length_b   1.000
_cell.length_c   1.000
_cell.angle_alpha   90.00
_cell.angle_beta   90.00
_cell.angle_gamma   90.00
#
_symmetry.space_group_name_H-M   'P 1'
#
loop_
_entity.id
_entity.type
_entity.pdbx_description
1 polymer ?
#
loop_
_entity_poly.entity_id
_entity_poly.type
_entity_poly.pdbx_seq_one_letter_code
_entity_poly.pdbx_strand_id
1 'polypeptide(L)'
;MKRLATLSLLFLFLGTLAVLIPKEAKGQSAGLVSAVLNRMERNRQSLKSLRSGISMEKYNAQLRDTDRYNGIVLYMPAAGRDASVRIEWQSPQHEILAVSKGKYTLFRPRLNQAIVGNKNSVKGKAGAGGIVEMMYMSRQQLEARFQPLQDVREETLWGNVSTIHLTLVPKSNSSFKYAEIWVDSLGMPVQTKIVEKNDDATTMRLTGLEKNVKISPDEFSIKLDANVKIVKG
;
A
#
# COMPACT_ATOMS: atom_id res chain seq x y z
N MET A 1 -54.52 -57.86 14.69
CA MET A 1 -54.52 -56.44 14.99
C MET A 1 -53.27 -56.08 15.81
N LYS A 2 -52.07 -56.25 15.28
CA LYS A 2 -50.79 -55.88 15.97
C LYS A 2 -49.68 -55.56 14.93
N ARG A 3 -49.92 -54.65 13.97
CA ARG A 3 -48.88 -54.25 13.01
C ARG A 3 -49.02 -52.76 12.58
N LEU A 4 -49.63 -51.90 13.40
CA LEU A 4 -49.78 -50.45 13.06
C LEU A 4 -49.14 -49.50 14.05
N ALA A 5 -48.38 -49.97 15.06
CA ALA A 5 -47.81 -49.11 16.09
C ALA A 5 -46.29 -48.83 15.91
N THR A 6 -45.62 -49.39 14.90
CA THR A 6 -44.16 -49.22 14.73
C THR A 6 -43.74 -48.25 13.61
N LEU A 7 -44.70 -47.66 12.89
CA LEU A 7 -44.37 -46.70 11.82
C LEU A 7 -44.44 -45.24 12.22
N SER A 8 -44.99 -44.93 13.42
CA SER A 8 -45.18 -43.56 13.89
C SER A 8 -44.00 -42.98 14.68
N LEU A 9 -43.01 -43.82 15.06
CA LEU A 9 -41.87 -43.37 15.87
C LEU A 9 -40.65 -43.00 15.06
N LEU A 10 -40.64 -43.26 13.73
CA LEU A 10 -39.50 -42.98 12.86
C LEU A 10 -39.58 -41.57 12.20
N PHE A 11 -40.72 -40.91 12.29
CA PHE A 11 -40.92 -39.57 11.68
C PHE A 11 -40.66 -38.40 12.63
N LEU A 12 -40.45 -38.63 13.94
CA LEU A 12 -40.22 -37.60 14.93
C LEU A 12 -38.72 -37.24 15.13
N PHE A 13 -37.78 -37.90 14.44
CA PHE A 13 -36.33 -37.67 14.60
C PHE A 13 -35.68 -36.96 13.42
N LEU A 14 -36.47 -36.49 12.42
CA LEU A 14 -35.95 -35.81 11.23
C LEU A 14 -36.15 -34.29 11.29
N GLY A 15 -36.55 -33.72 12.42
CA GLY A 15 -37.02 -32.35 12.53
C GLY A 15 -36.07 -31.35 13.20
N THR A 16 -34.84 -31.69 13.61
CA THR A 16 -33.93 -30.75 14.27
C THR A 16 -32.48 -30.85 13.84
N LEU A 17 -32.23 -30.91 12.53
CA LEU A 17 -30.97 -30.40 12.02
C LEU A 17 -31.11 -28.90 11.86
N ALA A 18 -31.16 -28.17 12.97
CA ALA A 18 -30.89 -26.74 12.95
C ALA A 18 -29.47 -26.57 12.42
N VAL A 19 -29.37 -26.19 11.15
CA VAL A 19 -28.14 -25.73 10.53
C VAL A 19 -27.69 -24.54 11.36
N LEU A 20 -26.78 -24.78 12.29
CA LEU A 20 -25.96 -23.74 12.91
C LEU A 20 -25.10 -23.15 11.79
N ILE A 21 -25.70 -22.27 11.00
CA ILE A 21 -24.92 -21.36 10.14
C ILE A 21 -24.08 -20.55 11.13
N PRO A 22 -22.76 -20.72 11.16
CA PRO A 22 -21.95 -19.86 12.01
C PRO A 22 -22.19 -18.44 11.52
N LYS A 23 -22.87 -17.62 12.33
CA LYS A 23 -22.92 -16.18 12.14
C LYS A 23 -21.47 -15.75 12.13
N GLU A 24 -20.96 -15.41 10.94
CA GLU A 24 -19.59 -14.90 10.79
C GLU A 24 -19.34 -13.86 11.87
N ALA A 25 -18.29 -14.11 12.64
CA ALA A 25 -18.00 -13.36 13.84
C ALA A 25 -17.51 -11.96 13.48
N LYS A 26 -18.43 -11.01 13.25
CA LYS A 26 -18.10 -9.57 13.08
C LYS A 26 -17.22 -9.02 14.22
N GLY A 27 -17.18 -9.70 15.38
CA GLY A 27 -16.32 -9.36 16.49
C GLY A 27 -14.82 -9.68 16.28
N GLN A 28 -14.49 -10.77 15.56
CA GLN A 28 -13.10 -11.14 15.30
C GLN A 28 -12.44 -10.19 14.29
N SER A 29 -13.17 -9.74 13.28
CA SER A 29 -12.66 -8.78 12.30
C SER A 29 -12.35 -7.41 12.92
N ALA A 30 -13.19 -6.93 13.85
CA ALA A 30 -12.97 -5.65 14.53
C ALA A 30 -11.72 -5.67 15.43
N GLY A 31 -11.44 -6.79 16.12
CA GLY A 31 -10.23 -6.99 16.90
C GLY A 31 -8.97 -6.99 16.03
N LEU A 32 -9.01 -7.70 14.89
CA LEU A 32 -7.91 -7.76 13.93
C LEU A 32 -7.62 -6.39 13.30
N VAL A 33 -8.67 -5.65 12.90
CA VAL A 33 -8.55 -4.28 12.38
C VAL A 33 -7.84 -3.37 13.40
N SER A 34 -8.32 -3.36 14.64
CA SER A 34 -7.71 -2.53 15.68
C SER A 34 -6.25 -2.93 15.94
N ALA A 35 -5.97 -4.22 15.99
CA ALA A 35 -4.62 -4.73 16.23
C ALA A 35 -3.65 -4.33 15.11
N VAL A 36 -4.04 -4.45 13.83
CA VAL A 36 -3.18 -4.08 12.70
C VAL A 36 -2.97 -2.57 12.64
N LEU A 37 -4.01 -1.75 12.82
CA LEU A 37 -3.87 -0.29 12.83
C LEU A 37 -2.96 0.19 13.97
N ASN A 38 -3.05 -0.42 15.16
CA ASN A 38 -2.16 -0.09 16.27
C ASN A 38 -0.71 -0.49 15.99
N ARG A 39 -0.47 -1.63 15.31
CA ARG A 39 0.89 -2.03 14.88
C ARG A 39 1.45 -1.07 13.84
N MET A 40 0.64 -0.69 12.83
CA MET A 40 1.03 0.31 11.83
C MET A 40 1.43 1.64 12.47
N GLU A 41 0.63 2.13 13.42
CA GLU A 41 0.90 3.38 14.11
C GLU A 41 2.19 3.32 14.94
N ARG A 42 2.42 2.22 15.69
CA ARG A 42 3.69 2.02 16.43
C ARG A 42 4.90 1.96 15.48
N ASN A 43 4.78 1.21 14.36
CA ASN A 43 5.84 1.15 13.34
C ASN A 43 6.13 2.56 12.77
N ARG A 44 5.08 3.30 12.41
CA ARG A 44 5.20 4.66 11.89
C ARG A 44 5.92 5.61 12.87
N GLN A 45 5.57 5.54 14.16
CA GLN A 45 6.17 6.39 15.21
C GLN A 45 7.63 6.01 15.50
N SER A 46 7.99 4.74 15.38
CA SER A 46 9.35 4.25 15.63
C SER A 46 10.29 4.39 14.44
N LEU A 47 9.73 4.60 13.24
CA LEU A 47 10.51 4.69 12.01
C LEU A 47 11.20 6.05 11.90
N LYS A 48 12.55 6.03 11.87
CA LYS A 48 13.41 7.22 11.70
C LYS A 48 13.96 7.31 10.28
N SER A 49 14.16 6.16 9.63
CA SER A 49 14.63 6.04 8.26
C SER A 49 14.30 4.66 7.71
N LEU A 50 14.26 4.54 6.40
CA LEU A 50 14.10 3.26 5.71
C LEU A 50 14.94 3.27 4.44
N ARG A 51 15.67 2.17 4.21
CA ARG A 51 16.23 1.77 2.93
C ARG A 51 15.59 0.44 2.54
N SER A 52 15.21 0.30 1.27
CA SER A 52 14.56 -0.93 0.79
C SER A 52 14.72 -1.07 -0.71
N GLY A 53 14.73 -2.28 -1.20
CA GLY A 53 14.38 -2.56 -2.58
C GLY A 53 12.92 -2.19 -2.83
N ILE A 54 12.61 -1.76 -4.03
CA ILE A 54 11.24 -1.41 -4.45
C ILE A 54 10.96 -2.00 -5.83
N SER A 55 9.82 -2.66 -5.96
CA SER A 55 9.28 -3.04 -7.27
C SER A 55 7.93 -2.36 -7.49
N MET A 56 7.62 -2.04 -8.73
CA MET A 56 6.34 -1.49 -9.12
C MET A 56 5.85 -2.17 -10.40
N GLU A 57 4.59 -2.58 -10.40
CA GLU A 57 3.87 -3.07 -11.55
C GLU A 57 2.75 -2.10 -11.89
N LYS A 58 2.68 -1.68 -13.15
CA LYS A 58 1.58 -0.86 -13.68
C LYS A 58 0.82 -1.68 -14.70
N TYR A 59 -0.37 -2.11 -14.34
CA TYR A 59 -1.28 -2.81 -15.23
C TYR A 59 -2.18 -1.80 -15.95
N ASN A 60 -2.21 -1.88 -17.27
CA ASN A 60 -3.16 -1.15 -18.12
C ASN A 60 -4.31 -2.08 -18.49
N ALA A 61 -5.53 -1.77 -18.04
CA ALA A 61 -6.69 -2.61 -18.23
C ALA A 61 -7.16 -2.67 -19.68
N GLN A 62 -6.99 -1.58 -20.43
CA GLN A 62 -7.40 -1.49 -21.83
C GLN A 62 -6.47 -2.30 -22.75
N LEU A 63 -5.15 -2.19 -22.53
CA LEU A 63 -4.14 -2.90 -23.30
C LEU A 63 -3.88 -4.32 -22.80
N ARG A 64 -4.31 -4.64 -21.57
CA ARG A 64 -4.05 -5.89 -20.86
C ARG A 64 -2.54 -6.18 -20.73
N ASP A 65 -1.77 -5.12 -20.55
CA ASP A 65 -0.32 -5.16 -20.46
C ASP A 65 0.17 -4.67 -19.10
N THR A 66 1.40 -5.04 -18.73
CA THR A 66 2.00 -4.70 -17.43
C THR A 66 3.43 -4.23 -17.60
N ASP A 67 3.66 -2.96 -17.25
CA ASP A 67 5.00 -2.41 -17.08
C ASP A 67 5.56 -2.77 -15.72
N ARG A 68 6.83 -3.19 -15.67
CA ARG A 68 7.53 -3.55 -14.45
C ARG A 68 8.74 -2.67 -14.22
N TYR A 69 8.86 -2.20 -12.97
CA TYR A 69 9.95 -1.34 -12.52
C TYR A 69 10.59 -1.96 -11.29
N ASN A 70 11.92 -1.87 -11.20
CA ASN A 70 12.68 -2.28 -10.02
C ASN A 70 13.68 -1.20 -9.67
N GLY A 71 13.94 -1.02 -8.38
CA GLY A 71 14.83 0.02 -7.91
C GLY A 71 15.06 -0.02 -6.41
N ILE A 72 15.49 1.09 -5.87
CA ILE A 72 15.76 1.30 -4.45
C ILE A 72 14.96 2.50 -3.98
N VAL A 73 14.45 2.44 -2.75
CA VAL A 73 13.80 3.55 -2.07
C VAL A 73 14.55 3.90 -0.79
N LEU A 74 14.74 5.21 -0.57
CA LEU A 74 15.13 5.80 0.69
C LEU A 74 13.98 6.63 1.20
N TYR A 75 13.70 6.53 2.50
CA TYR A 75 12.65 7.30 3.16
C TYR A 75 13.14 7.80 4.51
N MET A 76 12.82 9.05 4.81
CA MET A 76 13.07 9.67 6.11
C MET A 76 11.85 10.50 6.50
N PRO A 77 11.11 10.11 7.55
CA PRO A 77 10.06 10.95 8.08
C PRO A 77 10.64 12.25 8.63
N ALA A 78 9.90 13.34 8.53
CA ALA A 78 10.25 14.58 9.18
C ALA A 78 9.12 15.00 10.14
N ALA A 79 9.44 15.84 11.11
CA ALA A 79 8.44 16.45 11.95
C ALA A 79 7.49 17.30 11.06
N GLY A 80 6.20 16.96 11.06
CA GLY A 80 5.21 17.55 10.17
C GLY A 80 4.90 16.70 8.94
N ARG A 81 4.59 17.34 7.79
CA ARG A 81 4.11 16.66 6.56
C ARG A 81 5.19 16.40 5.51
N ASP A 82 6.41 16.82 5.73
CA ASP A 82 7.46 16.86 4.71
C ASP A 82 8.51 15.76 4.89
N ALA A 83 8.07 14.49 4.78
CA ALA A 83 9.00 13.38 4.66
C ALA A 83 9.88 13.55 3.41
N SER A 84 11.14 13.14 3.53
CA SER A 84 12.05 13.02 2.40
C SER A 84 11.96 11.64 1.80
N VAL A 85 11.86 11.56 0.48
CA VAL A 85 11.79 10.31 -0.29
C VAL A 85 12.75 10.39 -1.46
N ARG A 86 13.53 9.33 -1.70
CA ARG A 86 14.25 9.12 -2.94
C ARG A 86 13.91 7.74 -3.49
N ILE A 87 13.48 7.68 -4.73
CA ILE A 87 13.27 6.45 -5.47
C ILE A 87 14.22 6.48 -6.66
N GLU A 88 15.04 5.45 -6.78
CA GLU A 88 15.94 5.29 -7.90
C GLU A 88 15.57 4.01 -8.66
N TRP A 89 14.89 4.19 -9.78
CA TRP A 89 14.55 3.10 -10.68
C TRP A 89 15.79 2.68 -11.47
N GLN A 90 16.07 1.37 -11.46
CA GLN A 90 17.17 0.77 -12.19
C GLN A 90 16.70 0.09 -13.48
N SER A 91 15.45 -0.34 -13.51
CA SER A 91 14.81 -1.02 -14.63
C SER A 91 13.36 -0.56 -14.78
N PRO A 92 12.80 -0.44 -16.00
CA PRO A 92 13.42 -0.67 -17.32
C PRO A 92 14.35 0.49 -17.73
N GLN A 93 14.22 1.66 -17.11
CA GLN A 93 15.03 2.84 -17.37
C GLN A 93 15.53 3.43 -16.06
N HIS A 94 16.77 3.94 -16.09
CA HIS A 94 17.30 4.66 -14.94
C HIS A 94 16.62 6.02 -14.81
N GLU A 95 15.85 6.19 -13.73
CA GLU A 95 15.20 7.45 -13.34
C GLU A 95 15.34 7.65 -11.83
N ILE A 96 15.55 8.89 -11.41
CA ILE A 96 15.66 9.22 -9.99
C ILE A 96 14.59 10.26 -9.63
N LEU A 97 13.72 9.90 -8.71
CA LEU A 97 12.76 10.81 -8.08
C LEU A 97 13.25 11.15 -6.68
N ALA A 98 13.50 12.42 -6.40
CA ALA A 98 13.75 12.91 -5.06
C ALA A 98 12.68 13.91 -4.64
N VAL A 99 12.11 13.73 -3.44
CA VAL A 99 11.15 14.66 -2.81
C VAL A 99 11.74 15.06 -1.47
N SER A 100 11.96 16.34 -1.26
CA SER A 100 12.48 16.87 -0.01
C SER A 100 12.11 18.34 0.14
N LYS A 101 11.85 18.80 1.36
CA LYS A 101 11.56 20.22 1.68
C LYS A 101 10.45 20.81 0.79
N GLY A 102 9.38 20.05 0.54
CA GLY A 102 8.23 20.50 -0.26
C GLY A 102 8.47 20.57 -1.78
N LYS A 103 9.65 20.20 -2.27
CA LYS A 103 10.01 20.17 -3.69
C LYS A 103 10.23 18.76 -4.18
N TYR A 104 10.05 18.54 -5.48
CA TYR A 104 10.48 17.31 -6.12
C TYR A 104 11.44 17.60 -7.27
N THR A 105 12.30 16.62 -7.54
CA THR A 105 13.15 16.57 -8.72
C THR A 105 13.03 15.17 -9.31
N LEU A 106 12.60 15.07 -10.57
CA LEU A 106 12.64 13.85 -11.35
C LEU A 106 13.77 13.98 -12.39
N PHE A 107 14.84 13.25 -12.20
CA PHE A 107 15.98 13.23 -13.10
C PHE A 107 15.93 12.00 -14.01
N ARG A 108 16.08 12.23 -15.29
CA ARG A 108 16.13 11.23 -16.38
C ARG A 108 17.48 11.29 -17.06
N PRO A 109 18.48 10.53 -16.58
CA PRO A 109 19.85 10.59 -17.10
C PRO A 109 19.92 10.38 -18.60
N ARG A 110 19.18 9.40 -19.14
CA ARG A 110 19.14 9.08 -20.58
C ARG A 110 18.70 10.27 -21.46
N LEU A 111 17.85 11.14 -20.95
CA LEU A 111 17.34 12.33 -21.64
C LEU A 111 18.14 13.59 -21.28
N ASN A 112 19.12 13.46 -20.38
CA ASN A 112 19.85 14.58 -19.79
C ASN A 112 18.89 15.69 -19.31
N GLN A 113 17.78 15.29 -18.63
CA GLN A 113 16.69 16.18 -18.25
C GLN A 113 16.31 16.01 -16.79
N ALA A 114 16.07 17.12 -16.10
CA ALA A 114 15.46 17.15 -14.77
C ALA A 114 14.17 17.96 -14.79
N ILE A 115 13.10 17.39 -14.22
CA ILE A 115 11.84 18.08 -14.00
C ILE A 115 11.80 18.48 -12.52
N VAL A 116 11.67 19.77 -12.24
CA VAL A 116 11.67 20.31 -10.87
C VAL A 116 10.37 21.05 -10.61
N GLY A 117 9.74 20.78 -9.47
CA GLY A 117 8.48 21.40 -9.13
C GLY A 117 8.17 21.31 -7.63
N ASN A 118 7.00 21.83 -7.25
CA ASN A 118 6.50 21.73 -5.88
C ASN A 118 5.80 20.39 -5.67
N LYS A 119 5.99 19.77 -4.50
CA LYS A 119 5.32 18.52 -4.09
C LYS A 119 3.79 18.58 -4.32
N ASN A 120 3.18 19.75 -4.14
CA ASN A 120 1.73 19.92 -4.28
C ASN A 120 1.24 19.83 -5.74
N SER A 121 2.08 20.10 -6.73
CA SER A 121 1.71 19.98 -8.16
C SER A 121 1.64 18.51 -8.63
N VAL A 122 2.21 17.58 -7.85
CA VAL A 122 2.17 16.13 -8.12
C VAL A 122 0.95 15.46 -7.50
N LYS A 123 0.16 16.20 -6.70
CA LYS A 123 -1.06 15.68 -6.08
C LYS A 123 -2.09 15.33 -7.17
N GLY A 124 -2.42 14.05 -7.28
CA GLY A 124 -3.46 13.54 -8.19
C GLY A 124 -2.95 12.71 -9.36
N LYS A 125 -1.65 12.71 -9.65
CA LYS A 125 -1.08 11.68 -10.51
C LYS A 125 -0.68 10.52 -9.60
N ALA A 126 -1.27 9.34 -9.80
CA ALA A 126 -0.93 8.09 -9.11
C ALA A 126 0.51 7.67 -9.44
N GLY A 127 1.45 8.53 -9.07
CA GLY A 127 2.87 8.27 -9.20
C GLY A 127 3.40 7.57 -7.94
N ALA A 128 4.59 6.99 -8.06
CA ALA A 128 5.28 6.28 -6.97
C ALA A 128 5.28 7.05 -5.64
N GLY A 129 5.34 8.39 -5.67
CA GLY A 129 5.30 9.24 -4.46
C GLY A 129 3.98 9.18 -3.69
N GLY A 130 2.83 9.11 -4.37
CA GLY A 130 1.52 9.01 -3.73
C GLY A 130 1.29 7.66 -3.05
N ILE A 131 1.79 6.58 -3.66
CA ILE A 131 1.72 5.23 -3.09
C ILE A 131 2.61 5.15 -1.84
N VAL A 132 3.83 5.70 -1.89
CA VAL A 132 4.72 5.78 -0.72
C VAL A 132 4.06 6.60 0.39
N GLU A 133 3.40 7.74 0.08
CA GLU A 133 2.64 8.50 1.07
C GLU A 133 1.55 7.65 1.74
N MET A 134 0.82 6.85 0.98
CA MET A 134 -0.23 5.97 1.51
C MET A 134 0.32 4.94 2.50
N MET A 135 1.52 4.41 2.25
CA MET A 135 2.16 3.43 3.14
C MET A 135 2.49 4.00 4.53
N TYR A 136 2.60 5.33 4.64
CA TYR A 136 3.00 5.99 5.89
C TYR A 136 1.91 6.87 6.51
N MET A 137 0.66 6.71 6.07
CA MET A 137 -0.47 7.41 6.70
C MET A 137 -0.61 7.03 8.16
N SER A 138 -0.91 8.03 9.00
CA SER A 138 -1.33 7.78 10.37
C SER A 138 -2.72 7.14 10.40
N ARG A 139 -3.05 6.47 11.50
CA ARG A 139 -4.40 5.95 11.73
C ARG A 139 -5.46 7.03 11.54
N GLN A 140 -5.27 8.22 12.10
CA GLN A 140 -6.20 9.34 11.96
C GLN A 140 -6.39 9.75 10.49
N GLN A 141 -5.31 9.76 9.68
CA GLN A 141 -5.39 10.06 8.26
C GLN A 141 -6.14 9.00 7.48
N LEU A 142 -5.94 7.71 7.81
CA LEU A 142 -6.68 6.60 7.22
C LEU A 142 -8.18 6.71 7.54
N GLU A 143 -8.53 6.89 8.81
CA GLU A 143 -9.92 7.03 9.26
C GLU A 143 -10.61 8.30 8.69
N ALA A 144 -9.87 9.38 8.46
CA ALA A 144 -10.42 10.61 7.86
C ALA A 144 -10.71 10.46 6.36
N ARG A 145 -9.90 9.70 5.62
CA ARG A 145 -9.94 9.64 4.15
C ARG A 145 -10.73 8.44 3.62
N PHE A 146 -10.78 7.33 4.37
CA PHE A 146 -11.34 6.07 3.91
C PHE A 146 -12.54 5.62 4.75
N GLN A 147 -13.42 4.84 4.14
CA GLN A 147 -14.48 4.10 4.81
C GLN A 147 -13.87 3.13 5.84
N PRO A 148 -14.66 2.56 6.76
CA PRO A 148 -14.19 1.46 7.59
C PRO A 148 -13.49 0.39 6.74
N LEU A 149 -12.35 -0.12 7.25
CA LEU A 149 -11.53 -1.08 6.53
C LEU A 149 -12.35 -2.31 6.14
N GLN A 150 -12.16 -2.76 4.92
CA GLN A 150 -12.85 -3.91 4.35
C GLN A 150 -11.85 -5.02 4.04
N ASP A 151 -12.36 -6.24 3.85
CA ASP A 151 -11.60 -7.42 3.42
C ASP A 151 -10.31 -7.63 4.23
N VAL A 152 -10.45 -7.56 5.56
CA VAL A 152 -9.32 -7.72 6.48
C VAL A 152 -9.08 -9.20 6.71
N ARG A 153 -7.96 -9.71 6.19
CA ARG A 153 -7.61 -11.14 6.24
C ARG A 153 -6.09 -11.35 6.32
N GLU A 154 -5.70 -12.51 6.80
CA GLU A 154 -4.32 -12.96 6.68
C GLU A 154 -4.02 -13.37 5.23
N GLU A 155 -2.86 -12.98 4.74
CA GLU A 155 -2.41 -13.31 3.39
C GLU A 155 -0.89 -13.42 3.36
N THR A 156 -0.38 -14.46 2.71
CA THR A 156 1.07 -14.66 2.54
C THR A 156 1.47 -14.20 1.15
N LEU A 157 2.35 -13.19 1.09
CA LEU A 157 2.92 -12.72 -0.16
C LEU A 157 4.06 -13.64 -0.63
N TRP A 158 4.40 -13.54 -1.91
CA TRP A 158 5.56 -14.21 -2.48
C TRP A 158 6.83 -13.97 -1.66
N GLY A 159 7.66 -14.99 -1.50
CA GLY A 159 8.81 -14.97 -0.60
C GLY A 159 8.45 -15.29 0.86
N ASN A 160 7.27 -15.90 1.07
CA ASN A 160 6.79 -16.36 2.38
C ASN A 160 6.63 -15.23 3.43
N VAL A 161 6.24 -14.03 2.98
CA VAL A 161 6.01 -12.89 3.86
C VAL A 161 4.57 -12.91 4.36
N SER A 162 4.37 -13.26 5.64
CA SER A 162 3.05 -13.22 6.29
C SER A 162 2.59 -11.77 6.47
N THR A 163 1.38 -11.46 6.06
CA THR A 163 0.80 -10.13 6.11
C THR A 163 -0.67 -10.17 6.52
N ILE A 164 -1.18 -9.01 6.93
CA ILE A 164 -2.61 -8.72 6.97
C ILE A 164 -2.94 -7.85 5.76
N HIS A 165 -3.86 -8.32 4.94
CA HIS A 165 -4.44 -7.58 3.83
C HIS A 165 -5.57 -6.68 4.31
N LEU A 166 -5.66 -5.47 3.77
CA LEU A 166 -6.67 -4.45 4.07
C LEU A 166 -7.12 -3.78 2.78
N THR A 167 -8.43 -3.59 2.60
CA THR A 167 -8.98 -2.79 1.50
C THR A 167 -9.46 -1.43 2.00
N LEU A 168 -9.03 -0.38 1.33
CA LEU A 168 -9.30 1.02 1.61
C LEU A 168 -10.19 1.61 0.51
N VAL A 169 -11.44 1.95 0.85
CA VAL A 169 -12.38 2.60 -0.06
C VAL A 169 -12.47 4.09 0.30
N PRO A 170 -12.20 5.03 -0.62
CA PRO A 170 -12.27 6.47 -0.32
C PRO A 170 -13.66 6.92 0.10
N LYS A 171 -13.75 7.84 1.07
CA LYS A 171 -15.02 8.46 1.52
C LYS A 171 -15.58 9.49 0.55
N SER A 172 -14.70 10.14 -0.20
CA SER A 172 -15.04 11.20 -1.14
C SER A 172 -14.61 10.86 -2.56
N ASN A 173 -15.00 11.67 -3.53
CA ASN A 173 -14.58 11.48 -4.92
C ASN A 173 -13.05 11.50 -5.02
N SER A 174 -12.50 10.39 -5.48
CA SER A 174 -11.07 10.13 -5.61
C SER A 174 -10.74 9.79 -7.06
N SER A 175 -9.47 9.89 -7.45
CA SER A 175 -8.98 9.42 -8.76
C SER A 175 -8.98 7.89 -8.88
N PHE A 176 -9.07 7.16 -7.77
CA PHE A 176 -9.05 5.70 -7.74
C PHE A 176 -10.34 5.14 -7.10
N LYS A 177 -10.65 3.88 -7.42
CA LYS A 177 -11.79 3.13 -6.88
C LYS A 177 -11.52 2.69 -5.44
N TYR A 178 -10.41 2.00 -5.24
CA TYR A 178 -9.95 1.51 -3.93
C TYR A 178 -8.44 1.29 -3.92
N ALA A 179 -7.89 1.12 -2.76
CA ALA A 179 -6.53 0.69 -2.56
C ALA A 179 -6.48 -0.55 -1.66
N GLU A 180 -5.47 -1.38 -1.83
CA GLU A 180 -5.18 -2.54 -1.01
C GLU A 180 -3.82 -2.35 -0.36
N ILE A 181 -3.69 -2.71 0.91
CA ILE A 181 -2.43 -2.64 1.66
C ILE A 181 -2.18 -3.98 2.33
N TRP A 182 -0.95 -4.45 2.25
CA TRP A 182 -0.45 -5.63 2.95
C TRP A 182 0.54 -5.20 4.03
N VAL A 183 0.22 -5.51 5.26
CA VAL A 183 0.97 -5.08 6.45
C VAL A 183 1.63 -6.30 7.08
N ASP A 184 2.95 -6.24 7.30
CA ASP A 184 3.70 -7.31 7.94
C ASP A 184 3.37 -7.46 9.44
N SER A 185 3.93 -8.48 10.07
CA SER A 185 3.73 -8.76 11.50
C SER A 185 4.21 -7.62 12.43
N LEU A 186 5.14 -6.77 11.95
CA LEU A 186 5.68 -5.62 12.69
C LEU A 186 4.90 -4.33 12.43
N GLY A 187 3.88 -4.36 11.59
CA GLY A 187 3.06 -3.20 11.24
C GLY A 187 3.64 -2.34 10.12
N MET A 188 4.60 -2.87 9.35
CA MET A 188 5.12 -2.20 8.18
C MET A 188 4.25 -2.52 6.97
N PRO A 189 3.69 -1.53 6.26
CA PRO A 189 3.09 -1.73 4.94
C PRO A 189 4.20 -2.14 3.95
N VAL A 190 4.15 -3.38 3.50
CA VAL A 190 5.18 -3.95 2.60
C VAL A 190 4.72 -4.00 1.15
N GLN A 191 3.41 -3.95 0.91
CA GLN A 191 2.85 -3.86 -0.43
C GLN A 191 1.60 -2.98 -0.43
N THR A 192 1.41 -2.26 -1.51
CA THR A 192 0.20 -1.44 -1.76
C THR A 192 -0.20 -1.61 -3.22
N LYS A 193 -1.52 -1.72 -3.47
CA LYS A 193 -2.09 -1.71 -4.81
C LYS A 193 -3.17 -0.65 -4.88
N ILE A 194 -3.15 0.17 -5.91
CA ILE A 194 -4.19 1.17 -6.21
C ILE A 194 -4.89 0.74 -7.48
N VAL A 195 -6.21 0.69 -7.44
CA VAL A 195 -7.06 0.42 -8.61
C VAL A 195 -7.78 1.70 -9.00
N GLU A 196 -7.50 2.20 -10.18
CA GLU A 196 -8.07 3.42 -10.74
C GLU A 196 -9.50 3.20 -11.26
N LYS A 197 -10.19 4.29 -11.61
CA LYS A 197 -11.59 4.23 -12.10
C LYS A 197 -11.74 3.51 -13.44
N ASN A 198 -10.69 3.52 -14.24
CA ASN A 198 -10.59 2.83 -15.54
C ASN A 198 -10.07 1.38 -15.44
N ASP A 199 -9.97 0.84 -14.22
CA ASP A 199 -9.44 -0.48 -13.88
C ASP A 199 -7.92 -0.66 -14.08
N ASP A 200 -7.20 0.40 -14.41
CA ASP A 200 -5.74 0.38 -14.32
C ASP A 200 -5.32 0.15 -12.87
N ALA A 201 -4.25 -0.58 -12.68
CA ALA A 201 -3.76 -0.88 -11.34
C ALA A 201 -2.25 -0.62 -11.22
N THR A 202 -1.86 -0.04 -10.11
CA THR A 202 -0.45 0.11 -9.76
C THR A 202 -0.18 -0.63 -8.46
N THR A 203 0.66 -1.65 -8.51
CA THR A 203 1.13 -2.39 -7.34
C THR A 203 2.57 -2.01 -7.04
N MET A 204 2.86 -1.67 -5.79
CA MET A 204 4.20 -1.37 -5.32
C MET A 204 4.54 -2.25 -4.14
N ARG A 205 5.75 -2.82 -4.12
CA ARG A 205 6.22 -3.71 -3.07
C ARG A 205 7.62 -3.33 -2.60
N LEU A 206 7.82 -3.42 -1.29
CA LEU A 206 9.10 -3.23 -0.63
C LEU A 206 9.73 -4.58 -0.29
N THR A 207 11.04 -4.70 -0.46
CA THR A 207 11.82 -5.91 -0.18
C THR A 207 13.13 -5.53 0.51
N GLY A 208 13.70 -6.44 1.31
CA GLY A 208 14.97 -6.17 1.99
C GLY A 208 14.92 -4.92 2.87
N LEU A 209 13.95 -4.83 3.75
CA LEU A 209 13.70 -3.66 4.60
C LEU A 209 14.82 -3.45 5.62
N GLU A 210 15.52 -2.32 5.52
CA GLU A 210 16.50 -1.86 6.49
C GLU A 210 15.95 -0.62 7.21
N LYS A 211 15.43 -0.82 8.42
CA LYS A 211 14.81 0.25 9.23
C LYS A 211 15.84 0.93 10.12
N ASN A 212 15.69 2.24 10.29
CA ASN A 212 16.49 3.06 11.22
C ASN A 212 18.00 3.05 10.92
N VAL A 213 18.36 2.83 9.67
CA VAL A 213 19.74 2.93 9.18
C VAL A 213 20.14 4.39 9.03
N LYS A 214 21.44 4.67 9.14
CA LYS A 214 21.96 6.03 8.96
C LYS A 214 21.86 6.41 7.46
N ILE A 215 21.05 7.42 7.16
CA ILE A 215 20.90 8.02 5.82
C ILE A 215 21.25 9.50 5.96
N SER A 216 22.17 9.99 5.12
CA SER A 216 22.48 11.41 5.09
C SER A 216 21.34 12.21 4.42
N PRO A 217 20.97 13.40 4.93
CA PRO A 217 20.02 14.29 4.26
C PRO A 217 20.40 14.59 2.80
N ASP A 218 21.69 14.61 2.47
CA ASP A 218 22.18 14.87 1.11
C ASP A 218 21.81 13.75 0.13
N GLU A 219 21.54 12.53 0.60
CA GLU A 219 21.07 11.43 -0.24
C GLU A 219 19.69 11.69 -0.85
N PHE A 220 18.90 12.63 -0.27
CA PHE A 220 17.60 13.05 -0.79
C PHE A 220 17.68 14.22 -1.78
N SER A 221 18.88 14.66 -2.15
CA SER A 221 19.11 15.65 -3.19
C SER A 221 19.76 14.99 -4.41
N ILE A 222 19.45 15.50 -5.58
CA ILE A 222 20.08 15.05 -6.84
C ILE A 222 21.05 16.16 -7.26
N LYS A 223 22.33 15.82 -7.30
CA LYS A 223 23.35 16.71 -7.89
C LYS A 223 23.21 16.63 -9.41
N LEU A 224 22.82 17.73 -10.02
CA LEU A 224 22.67 17.85 -11.47
C LEU A 224 23.91 18.54 -12.05
N ASP A 225 24.44 18.00 -13.13
CA ASP A 225 25.50 18.63 -13.88
C ASP A 225 25.00 19.89 -14.60
N ALA A 226 25.91 20.82 -14.92
CA ALA A 226 25.55 22.12 -15.51
C ALA A 226 24.89 22.01 -16.91
N ASN A 227 25.08 20.91 -17.60
CA ASN A 227 24.52 20.61 -18.91
C ASN A 227 23.14 19.94 -18.89
N VAL A 228 22.60 19.63 -17.70
CA VAL A 228 21.27 19.01 -17.56
C VAL A 228 20.18 20.03 -17.88
N LYS A 229 19.28 19.68 -18.79
CA LYS A 229 18.12 20.50 -19.13
C LYS A 229 17.09 20.49 -17.97
N ILE A 230 16.90 21.64 -17.33
CA ILE A 230 15.92 21.78 -16.26
C ILE A 230 14.58 22.25 -16.85
N VAL A 231 13.51 21.51 -16.54
CA VAL A 231 12.12 21.82 -16.91
C VAL A 231 11.32 22.06 -15.63
N LYS A 232 10.50 23.10 -15.64
CA LYS A 232 9.55 23.35 -14.52
C LYS A 232 8.32 22.45 -14.70
N GLY A 233 7.90 21.74 -13.63
CA GLY A 233 6.74 20.87 -13.58
C GLY A 233 5.62 21.41 -12.69
#